data_d08c7d8908c47737056559477cd4e467
#
_entry.id   d08c7d8908c47737056559477cd4e467
#
_cell.length_a   1.000
_cell.length_b   1.000
_cell.length_c   1.000
_cell.angle_alpha   90.00
_cell.angle_beta   90.00
_cell.angle_gamma   90.00
#
_symmetry.space_group_name_H-M   'P 1'
#
loop_
_entity.id
_entity.type
_entity.pdbx_description
1 polymer ?
#
loop_
_entity_poly.entity_id
_entity_poly.type
_entity_poly.pdbx_seq_one_letter_code
_entity_poly.pdbx_strand_id
1 'polypeptide(L)'
;LLFIGIGSILVLVFIVSQWLEKRRTDAWRRAAEALRLPFLGANNDILNRTAGFKVLSEGIRQRFYNAVEADADNVRITVGDFSYRTRTSNGTRGSKSKRHVRTLCVLETNTLDTPHGHLRPQRAVFDKLGALLGGQDINFDDDPAFSDAYVLQGEQESAVHELFDAQTRLVCRS
;
A
#
# COMPACT_ATOMS: atom_id res chain seq x y z
N LEU A 1 2.12 44.05 -4.94
CA LEU A 1 2.96 43.45 -3.89
C LEU A 1 2.40 42.12 -3.37
N LEU A 2 1.09 42.00 -3.09
CA LEU A 2 0.44 40.79 -2.57
C LEU A 2 0.59 39.58 -3.51
N PHE A 3 0.40 39.76 -4.82
CA PHE A 3 0.51 38.70 -5.83
C PHE A 3 1.95 38.18 -6.00
N ILE A 4 2.95 39.02 -5.81
CA ILE A 4 4.37 38.64 -5.87
C ILE A 4 4.69 37.72 -4.68
N GLY A 5 4.20 38.06 -3.48
CA GLY A 5 4.41 37.24 -2.28
C GLY A 5 3.79 35.86 -2.38
N ILE A 6 2.56 35.74 -2.91
CA ILE A 6 1.89 34.44 -3.10
C ILE A 6 2.63 33.57 -4.12
N GLY A 7 3.08 34.17 -5.24
CA GLY A 7 3.86 33.48 -6.25
C GLY A 7 5.17 32.91 -5.69
N SER A 8 5.88 33.70 -4.89
CA SER A 8 7.14 33.26 -4.26
C SER A 8 6.95 32.09 -3.29
N ILE A 9 5.87 32.10 -2.50
CA ILE A 9 5.54 31.01 -1.59
C ILE A 9 5.24 29.72 -2.36
N LEU A 10 4.46 29.77 -3.43
CA LEU A 10 4.15 28.60 -4.25
C LEU A 10 5.40 27.99 -4.89
N VAL A 11 6.31 28.82 -5.39
CA VAL A 11 7.59 28.38 -5.95
C VAL A 11 8.45 27.71 -4.86
N LEU A 12 8.52 28.30 -3.67
CA LEU A 12 9.28 27.72 -2.55
C LEU A 12 8.71 26.35 -2.16
N VAL A 13 7.40 26.23 -2.00
CA VAL A 13 6.73 24.95 -1.70
C VAL A 13 7.03 23.92 -2.77
N PHE A 14 7.00 24.29 -4.03
CA PHE A 14 7.33 23.41 -5.14
C PHE A 14 8.80 22.93 -5.06
N ILE A 15 9.75 23.83 -4.86
CA ILE A 15 11.17 23.49 -4.74
C ILE A 15 11.41 22.55 -3.55
N VAL A 16 10.83 22.85 -2.40
CA VAL A 16 10.96 22.00 -1.19
C VAL A 16 10.36 20.62 -1.44
N SER A 17 9.21 20.52 -2.10
CA SER A 17 8.59 19.22 -2.41
C SER A 17 9.46 18.39 -3.35
N GLN A 18 10.04 18.98 -4.39
CA GLN A 18 10.96 18.29 -5.30
C GLN A 18 12.24 17.84 -4.59
N TRP A 19 12.77 18.67 -3.70
CA TRP A 19 13.95 18.33 -2.92
C TRP A 19 13.70 17.16 -1.95
N LEU A 20 12.54 17.13 -1.28
CA LEU A 20 12.14 16.03 -0.41
C LEU A 20 11.96 14.72 -1.19
N GLU A 21 11.33 14.77 -2.38
CA GLU A 21 11.20 13.59 -3.24
C GLU A 21 12.56 13.09 -3.72
N LYS A 22 13.47 13.99 -4.11
CA LYS A 22 14.84 13.63 -4.49
C LYS A 22 15.59 12.97 -3.33
N ARG A 23 15.54 13.55 -2.13
CA ARG A 23 16.15 12.97 -0.93
C ARG A 23 15.65 11.57 -0.64
N ARG A 24 14.35 11.35 -0.79
CA ARG A 24 13.73 10.03 -0.62
C ARG A 24 14.26 9.03 -1.64
N THR A 25 14.31 9.41 -2.92
CA THR A 25 14.86 8.57 -3.99
C THR A 25 16.35 8.24 -3.75
N ASP A 26 17.13 9.22 -3.33
CA ASP A 26 18.55 9.02 -3.03
C ASP A 26 18.74 8.10 -1.80
N ALA A 27 17.85 8.16 -0.81
CA ALA A 27 17.86 7.25 0.32
C ALA A 27 17.57 5.80 -0.12
N TRP A 28 16.58 5.59 -0.99
CA TRP A 28 16.27 4.28 -1.56
C TRP A 28 17.45 3.71 -2.36
N ARG A 29 18.09 4.55 -3.19
CA ARG A 29 19.27 4.13 -3.97
C ARG A 29 20.41 3.70 -3.06
N ARG A 30 20.76 4.50 -2.04
CA ARG A 30 21.80 4.12 -1.07
C ARG A 30 21.48 2.83 -0.31
N ALA A 31 20.22 2.63 0.07
CA ALA A 31 19.79 1.39 0.73
C ALA A 31 19.96 0.18 -0.20
N ALA A 32 19.56 0.30 -1.46
CA ALA A 32 19.74 -0.73 -2.48
C ALA A 32 21.24 -1.05 -2.71
N GLU A 33 22.07 -0.04 -2.82
CA GLU A 33 23.52 -0.19 -2.97
C GLU A 33 24.15 -0.90 -1.75
N ALA A 34 23.75 -0.50 -0.53
CA ALA A 34 24.27 -1.11 0.70
C ALA A 34 23.88 -2.60 0.81
N LEU A 35 22.69 -2.97 0.32
CA LEU A 35 22.19 -4.35 0.29
C LEU A 35 22.62 -5.12 -0.98
N ARG A 36 23.34 -4.47 -1.90
CA ARG A 36 23.72 -5.00 -3.22
C ARG A 36 22.52 -5.49 -4.05
N LEU A 37 21.41 -4.77 -3.95
CA LEU A 37 20.18 -5.07 -4.68
C LEU A 37 20.00 -4.10 -5.86
N PRO A 38 19.38 -4.53 -6.98
CA PRO A 38 19.08 -3.67 -8.09
C PRO A 38 18.07 -2.59 -7.72
N PHE A 39 18.40 -1.33 -8.01
CA PHE A 39 17.46 -0.21 -7.92
C PHE A 39 16.83 0.02 -9.30
N LEU A 40 15.54 -0.28 -9.43
CA LEU A 40 14.82 -0.22 -10.71
C LEU A 40 14.20 1.16 -10.99
N GLY A 41 14.16 2.05 -9.98
CA GLY A 41 13.52 3.35 -10.12
C GLY A 41 12.00 3.24 -10.31
N ALA A 42 11.47 3.64 -11.46
CA ALA A 42 10.06 3.47 -11.80
C ALA A 42 9.81 2.07 -12.36
N ASN A 43 8.88 1.32 -11.76
CA ASN A 43 8.51 -0.02 -12.20
C ASN A 43 6.99 -0.18 -12.21
N ASN A 44 6.35 0.33 -13.27
CA ASN A 44 4.90 0.24 -13.39
C ASN A 44 4.41 -1.15 -13.82
N ASP A 45 5.28 -2.06 -14.27
CA ASP A 45 4.88 -3.43 -14.63
C ASP A 45 4.35 -4.21 -13.43
N ILE A 46 4.81 -3.85 -12.23
CA ILE A 46 4.30 -4.43 -11.00
C ILE A 46 2.79 -4.16 -10.82
N LEU A 47 2.28 -3.01 -11.28
CA LEU A 47 0.87 -2.66 -11.21
C LEU A 47 0.02 -3.58 -12.09
N ASN A 48 0.57 -4.02 -13.23
CA ASN A 48 -0.11 -4.95 -14.13
C ASN A 48 -0.14 -6.37 -13.53
N ARG A 49 0.99 -6.82 -12.96
CA ARG A 49 1.11 -8.14 -12.33
C ARG A 49 0.25 -8.26 -11.06
N THR A 50 0.02 -7.15 -10.39
CA THR A 50 -0.70 -7.09 -9.12
C THR A 50 -2.10 -6.45 -9.25
N ALA A 51 -2.65 -6.39 -10.45
CA ALA A 51 -3.95 -5.73 -10.74
C ALA A 51 -5.14 -6.32 -9.95
N GLY A 52 -5.05 -7.58 -9.50
CA GLY A 52 -6.06 -8.24 -8.66
C GLY A 52 -6.11 -7.73 -7.22
N PHE A 53 -5.07 -7.03 -6.74
CA PHE A 53 -5.04 -6.55 -5.37
C PHE A 53 -5.78 -5.22 -5.21
N LYS A 54 -6.83 -5.22 -4.38
CA LYS A 54 -7.66 -4.04 -4.11
C LYS A 54 -6.85 -2.81 -3.69
N VAL A 55 -5.80 -2.99 -2.86
CA VAL A 55 -4.94 -1.90 -2.39
C VAL A 55 -4.22 -1.17 -3.53
N LEU A 56 -3.93 -1.87 -4.63
CA LEU A 56 -3.24 -1.33 -5.80
C LEU A 56 -4.21 -0.82 -6.88
N SER A 57 -5.51 -1.13 -6.76
CA SER A 57 -6.56 -0.61 -7.65
C SER A 57 -7.18 0.69 -7.15
N GLU A 58 -6.80 1.17 -5.96
CA GLU A 58 -7.35 2.39 -5.38
C GLU A 58 -6.94 3.65 -6.15
N GLY A 59 -7.92 4.54 -6.39
CA GLY A 59 -7.70 5.87 -6.93
C GLY A 59 -7.32 5.93 -8.42
N ILE A 60 -6.77 7.06 -8.83
CA ILE A 60 -6.35 7.35 -10.20
C ILE A 60 -4.87 7.75 -10.24
N ARG A 61 -4.24 7.68 -11.42
CA ARG A 61 -2.82 8.03 -11.64
C ARG A 61 -1.88 7.27 -10.71
N GLN A 62 -2.07 5.97 -10.67
CA GLN A 62 -1.24 5.04 -9.93
C GLN A 62 0.18 5.02 -10.50
N ARG A 63 1.18 4.95 -9.62
CA ARG A 63 2.60 4.85 -9.99
C ARG A 63 3.32 4.03 -8.92
N PHE A 64 4.18 3.12 -9.36
CA PHE A 64 5.13 2.41 -8.50
C PHE A 64 6.54 2.89 -8.86
N TYR A 65 7.29 3.36 -7.89
CA TYR A 65 8.60 3.97 -8.09
C TYR A 65 9.50 3.76 -6.87
N ASN A 66 10.78 4.14 -6.99
CA ASN A 66 11.81 3.81 -6.01
C ASN A 66 11.88 2.30 -5.73
N ALA A 67 11.65 1.49 -6.76
CA ALA A 67 11.60 0.06 -6.65
C ALA A 67 12.99 -0.55 -6.45
N VAL A 68 13.09 -1.45 -5.49
CA VAL A 68 14.24 -2.34 -5.25
C VAL A 68 13.73 -3.76 -5.31
N GLU A 69 14.45 -4.63 -6.00
CA GLU A 69 14.03 -6.01 -6.22
C GLU A 69 15.09 -6.98 -5.72
N ALA A 70 14.66 -8.10 -5.15
CA ALA A 70 15.48 -9.22 -4.76
C ALA A 70 14.81 -10.51 -5.23
N ASP A 71 15.60 -11.43 -5.79
CA ASP A 71 15.16 -12.77 -6.13
C ASP A 71 15.89 -13.78 -5.23
N ALA A 72 15.15 -14.67 -4.57
CA ALA A 72 15.68 -15.74 -3.74
C ALA A 72 14.75 -16.96 -3.79
N ASP A 73 15.27 -18.13 -4.13
CA ASP A 73 14.61 -19.44 -4.02
C ASP A 73 13.15 -19.50 -4.54
N ASN A 74 12.90 -19.00 -5.75
CA ASN A 74 11.57 -18.89 -6.37
C ASN A 74 10.64 -17.83 -5.75
N VAL A 75 11.17 -16.95 -4.91
CA VAL A 75 10.45 -15.80 -4.37
C VAL A 75 11.06 -14.53 -4.92
N ARG A 76 10.27 -13.71 -5.58
CA ARG A 76 10.64 -12.35 -5.95
C ARG A 76 10.05 -11.38 -4.96
N ILE A 77 10.89 -10.53 -4.40
CA ILE A 77 10.50 -9.50 -3.43
C ILE A 77 10.76 -8.15 -4.09
N THR A 78 9.72 -7.36 -4.30
CA THR A 78 9.84 -5.99 -4.78
C THR A 78 9.34 -5.02 -3.70
N VAL A 79 10.21 -4.13 -3.26
CA VAL A 79 9.86 -3.08 -2.29
C VAL A 79 9.96 -1.72 -2.96
N GLY A 80 8.99 -0.86 -2.75
CA GLY A 80 9.01 0.47 -3.36
C GLY A 80 7.89 1.37 -2.89
N ASP A 81 7.85 2.56 -3.47
CA ASP A 81 6.82 3.55 -3.19
C ASP A 81 5.66 3.44 -4.19
N PHE A 82 4.46 3.26 -3.67
CA PHE A 82 3.22 3.31 -4.44
C PHE A 82 2.52 4.64 -4.19
N SER A 83 2.19 5.35 -5.25
CA SER A 83 1.39 6.58 -5.16
C SER A 83 0.16 6.53 -6.03
N TYR A 84 -0.93 7.09 -5.51
CA TYR A 84 -2.18 7.25 -6.22
C TYR A 84 -2.85 8.57 -5.83
N ARG A 85 -3.88 8.98 -6.57
CA ARG A 85 -4.66 10.18 -6.26
C ARG A 85 -6.12 9.81 -6.05
N THR A 86 -6.71 10.37 -5.01
CA THR A 86 -8.16 10.37 -4.82
C THR A 86 -8.73 11.72 -5.27
N ARG A 87 -9.92 11.70 -5.85
CA ARG A 87 -10.65 12.91 -6.23
C ARG A 87 -11.93 12.96 -5.42
N THR A 88 -12.12 14.04 -4.67
CA THR A 88 -13.35 14.32 -3.94
C THR A 88 -14.05 15.46 -4.61
N SER A 89 -15.29 15.24 -5.06
CA SER A 89 -16.15 16.29 -5.60
C SER A 89 -16.96 16.92 -4.47
N ASN A 90 -16.86 18.23 -4.30
CA ASN A 90 -17.66 19.00 -3.35
C ASN A 90 -18.78 19.77 -4.07
N GLY A 91 -19.60 19.06 -4.85
CA GLY A 91 -20.72 19.66 -5.56
C GLY A 91 -20.29 20.83 -6.47
N THR A 92 -20.92 22.00 -6.30
CA THR A 92 -20.72 23.20 -7.14
C THR A 92 -19.38 23.92 -6.98
N ARG A 93 -18.53 23.54 -5.99
CA ARG A 93 -17.27 24.24 -5.66
C ARG A 93 -16.00 23.63 -6.21
N GLY A 94 -16.08 22.65 -7.12
CA GLY A 94 -14.93 22.04 -7.77
C GLY A 94 -14.47 20.73 -7.11
N SER A 95 -13.51 20.05 -7.75
CA SER A 95 -12.94 18.80 -7.23
C SER A 95 -11.58 19.03 -6.59
N LYS A 96 -11.37 18.49 -5.39
CA LYS A 96 -10.07 18.44 -4.74
C LYS A 96 -9.40 17.10 -5.04
N SER A 97 -8.12 17.15 -5.45
CA SER A 97 -7.31 15.95 -5.66
C SER A 97 -6.28 15.85 -4.54
N LYS A 98 -6.21 14.69 -3.88
CA LYS A 98 -5.23 14.40 -2.85
C LYS A 98 -4.31 13.28 -3.32
N ARG A 99 -2.99 13.48 -3.23
CA ARG A 99 -1.98 12.44 -3.47
C ARG A 99 -1.74 11.65 -2.19
N HIS A 100 -1.70 10.34 -2.33
CA HIS A 100 -1.33 9.39 -1.29
C HIS A 100 -0.04 8.69 -1.71
N VAL A 101 0.84 8.43 -0.75
CA VAL A 101 2.08 7.67 -0.96
C VAL A 101 2.17 6.63 0.14
N ARG A 102 2.45 5.38 -0.23
CA ARG A 102 2.67 4.25 0.69
C ARG A 102 3.92 3.50 0.24
N THR A 103 4.67 2.95 1.16
CA THR A 103 5.69 1.94 0.84
C THR A 103 5.02 0.59 0.84
N LEU A 104 5.24 -0.18 -0.22
CA LEU A 104 4.70 -1.53 -0.36
C LEU A 104 5.84 -2.53 -0.53
N CYS A 105 5.63 -3.71 0.02
CA CYS A 105 6.42 -4.89 -0.26
C CYS A 105 5.51 -5.89 -0.98
N VAL A 106 5.92 -6.31 -2.17
CA VAL A 106 5.22 -7.30 -2.99
C VAL A 106 6.07 -8.55 -3.05
N LEU A 107 5.50 -9.66 -2.63
CA LEU A 107 6.11 -10.97 -2.77
C LEU A 107 5.40 -11.73 -3.88
N GLU A 108 6.17 -12.25 -4.83
CA GLU A 108 5.69 -13.05 -5.96
C GLU A 108 6.36 -14.42 -5.87
N THR A 109 5.56 -15.47 -5.84
CA THR A 109 6.04 -16.85 -5.82
C THR A 109 5.05 -17.74 -6.57
N ASN A 110 5.55 -18.81 -7.17
CA ASN A 110 4.75 -19.85 -7.80
C ASN A 110 4.62 -21.12 -6.95
N THR A 111 5.16 -21.09 -5.73
CA THR A 111 5.16 -22.25 -4.82
C THR A 111 4.04 -22.19 -3.78
N LEU A 112 3.37 -21.06 -3.64
CA LEU A 112 2.26 -20.86 -2.73
C LEU A 112 0.99 -20.53 -3.51
N ASP A 113 -0.02 -21.36 -3.34
CA ASP A 113 -1.39 -21.06 -3.80
C ASP A 113 -2.12 -20.42 -2.63
N THR A 114 -2.12 -19.09 -2.61
CA THR A 114 -2.75 -18.34 -1.53
C THR A 114 -4.14 -17.85 -1.94
N PRO A 115 -5.15 -18.01 -1.07
CA PRO A 115 -6.49 -17.50 -1.36
C PRO A 115 -6.47 -15.97 -1.48
N HIS A 116 -7.34 -15.44 -2.32
CA HIS A 116 -7.57 -14.01 -2.37
C HIS A 116 -8.12 -13.52 -1.03
N GLY A 117 -7.36 -12.66 -0.36
CA GLY A 117 -7.72 -12.12 0.94
C GLY A 117 -7.12 -10.75 1.19
N HIS A 118 -7.64 -10.08 2.21
CA HIS A 118 -7.20 -8.76 2.62
C HIS A 118 -7.17 -8.67 4.15
N LEU A 119 -5.98 -8.47 4.70
CA LEU A 119 -5.77 -8.23 6.13
C LEU A 119 -5.44 -6.75 6.36
N ARG A 120 -6.10 -6.11 7.28
CA ARG A 120 -5.79 -4.75 7.71
C ARG A 120 -5.98 -4.58 9.22
N PRO A 121 -5.24 -3.66 9.86
CA PRO A 121 -5.51 -3.31 11.25
C PRO A 121 -6.93 -2.78 11.42
N GLN A 122 -7.59 -3.18 12.50
CA GLN A 122 -8.90 -2.66 12.89
C GLN A 122 -8.76 -1.21 13.36
N ARG A 123 -9.60 -0.32 12.82
CA ARG A 123 -9.64 1.09 13.21
C ARG A 123 -11.04 1.41 13.71
N ALA A 124 -11.20 1.52 15.02
CA ALA A 124 -12.48 1.64 15.72
C ALA A 124 -13.46 2.71 15.18
N VAL A 125 -12.99 3.71 14.45
CA VAL A 125 -13.83 4.82 13.93
C VAL A 125 -14.41 4.52 12.54
N PHE A 126 -13.76 3.65 11.73
CA PHE A 126 -14.14 3.41 10.34
C PHE A 126 -14.84 2.06 10.12
N ASP A 127 -14.67 1.11 11.04
CA ASP A 127 -15.14 -0.26 10.84
C ASP A 127 -16.67 -0.41 11.05
N LYS A 128 -17.30 0.50 11.80
CA LYS A 128 -18.77 0.59 11.87
C LYS A 128 -19.44 1.02 10.56
N LEU A 129 -18.70 1.68 9.67
CA LEU A 129 -19.17 2.05 8.32
C LEU A 129 -18.80 0.99 7.27
N GLY A 130 -17.76 0.19 7.50
CA GLY A 130 -17.29 -0.85 6.60
C GLY A 130 -18.24 -2.06 6.53
N ALA A 131 -18.93 -2.38 7.60
CA ALA A 131 -19.96 -3.40 7.64
C ALA A 131 -21.15 -3.12 6.67
N LEU A 132 -21.32 -1.86 6.27
CA LEU A 132 -22.32 -1.44 5.25
C LEU A 132 -21.84 -1.60 3.81
N LEU A 133 -20.55 -1.92 3.57
CA LEU A 133 -19.94 -1.96 2.23
C LEU A 133 -19.61 -3.38 1.73
N GLY A 134 -20.14 -4.42 2.37
CA GLY A 134 -20.32 -5.74 1.75
C GLY A 134 -19.07 -6.63 1.69
N GLY A 135 -18.30 -6.73 2.74
CA GLY A 135 -17.34 -7.83 2.94
C GLY A 135 -17.64 -8.54 4.25
N GLN A 136 -17.82 -9.86 4.24
CA GLN A 136 -17.96 -10.63 5.46
C GLN A 136 -16.58 -10.71 6.13
N ASP A 137 -16.50 -10.20 7.39
CA ASP A 137 -15.28 -10.29 8.17
C ASP A 137 -15.10 -11.73 8.65
N ILE A 138 -13.92 -12.30 8.41
CA ILE A 138 -13.55 -13.63 8.87
C ILE A 138 -12.98 -13.51 10.27
N ASN A 139 -13.68 -14.11 11.25
CA ASN A 139 -13.31 -14.08 12.65
C ASN A 139 -12.78 -15.44 13.11
N PHE A 140 -11.95 -15.42 14.14
CA PHE A 140 -11.39 -16.61 14.77
C PHE A 140 -11.92 -16.70 16.19
N ASP A 141 -12.81 -17.65 16.44
CA ASP A 141 -13.40 -17.89 17.76
C ASP A 141 -12.35 -18.36 18.78
N ASP A 142 -11.30 -19.05 18.29
CA ASP A 142 -10.15 -19.51 19.06
C ASP A 142 -9.12 -18.40 19.33
N ASP A 143 -9.22 -17.24 18.66
CA ASP A 143 -8.29 -16.10 18.81
C ASP A 143 -9.04 -14.75 18.71
N PRO A 144 -9.87 -14.42 19.73
CA PRO A 144 -10.59 -13.15 19.76
C PRO A 144 -9.66 -11.93 19.70
N ALA A 145 -8.46 -12.03 20.28
CA ALA A 145 -7.48 -10.93 20.27
C ALA A 145 -6.97 -10.59 18.87
N PHE A 146 -6.83 -11.59 17.99
CA PHE A 146 -6.52 -11.34 16.59
C PHE A 146 -7.71 -10.69 15.86
N SER A 147 -8.91 -11.22 16.07
CA SER A 147 -10.14 -10.71 15.46
C SER A 147 -10.44 -9.27 15.88
N ASP A 148 -10.10 -8.89 17.12
CA ASP A 148 -10.24 -7.51 17.61
C ASP A 148 -9.17 -6.55 17.05
N ALA A 149 -7.98 -7.09 16.73
CA ALA A 149 -6.87 -6.28 16.22
C ALA A 149 -6.91 -6.07 14.70
N TYR A 150 -7.49 -7.01 13.96
CA TYR A 150 -7.46 -7.05 12.51
C TYR A 150 -8.83 -7.34 11.90
N VAL A 151 -9.08 -6.75 10.75
CA VAL A 151 -10.16 -7.12 9.84
C VAL A 151 -9.58 -7.97 8.74
N LEU A 152 -10.02 -9.22 8.64
CA LEU A 152 -9.64 -10.17 7.61
C LEU A 152 -10.86 -10.44 6.72
N GLN A 153 -10.68 -10.31 5.42
CA GLN A 153 -11.71 -10.57 4.42
C GLN A 153 -11.14 -11.45 3.31
N GLY A 154 -11.93 -12.34 2.76
CA GLY A 154 -11.52 -13.20 1.65
C GLY A 154 -12.70 -13.87 0.99
N GLU A 155 -12.50 -14.33 -0.24
CA GLU A 155 -13.56 -14.97 -1.05
C GLU A 155 -13.82 -16.41 -0.61
N GLN A 156 -12.80 -17.10 -0.12
CA GLN A 156 -12.84 -18.50 0.31
C GLN A 156 -12.49 -18.59 1.79
N GLU A 157 -13.48 -18.50 2.66
CA GLU A 157 -13.31 -18.45 4.10
C GLU A 157 -12.47 -19.62 4.66
N SER A 158 -12.76 -20.86 4.21
CA SER A 158 -12.02 -22.05 4.66
C SER A 158 -10.54 -22.01 4.31
N ALA A 159 -10.19 -21.58 3.10
CA ALA A 159 -8.80 -21.47 2.66
C ALA A 159 -8.07 -20.32 3.38
N VAL A 160 -8.79 -19.24 3.71
CA VAL A 160 -8.26 -18.15 4.51
C VAL A 160 -8.02 -18.59 5.96
N HIS A 161 -8.91 -19.38 6.55
CA HIS A 161 -8.71 -19.98 7.88
C HIS A 161 -7.48 -20.90 7.92
N GLU A 162 -7.27 -21.69 6.88
CA GLU A 162 -6.09 -22.56 6.76
C GLU A 162 -4.80 -21.74 6.66
N LEU A 163 -4.78 -20.67 5.86
CA LEU A 163 -3.62 -19.78 5.72
C LEU A 163 -3.29 -19.03 7.01
N PHE A 164 -4.32 -18.58 7.73
CA PHE A 164 -4.18 -17.85 8.99
C PHE A 164 -4.28 -18.79 10.20
N ASP A 165 -3.46 -19.83 10.22
CA ASP A 165 -3.30 -20.72 11.37
C ASP A 165 -2.80 -19.96 12.62
N ALA A 166 -2.75 -20.63 13.76
CA ALA A 166 -2.34 -20.01 15.03
C ALA A 166 -0.94 -19.39 14.97
N GLN A 167 -0.01 -20.00 14.21
CA GLN A 167 1.34 -19.50 14.06
C GLN A 167 1.39 -18.24 13.19
N THR A 168 0.67 -18.23 12.08
CA THR A 168 0.55 -17.07 11.18
C THR A 168 -0.08 -15.88 11.91
N ARG A 169 -1.15 -16.10 12.69
CA ARG A 169 -1.78 -15.06 13.50
C ARG A 169 -0.84 -14.49 14.56
N LEU A 170 0.00 -15.33 15.18
CA LEU A 170 1.01 -14.87 16.15
C LEU A 170 2.03 -13.95 15.50
N VAL A 171 2.53 -14.29 14.29
CA VAL A 171 3.47 -13.45 13.53
C VAL A 171 2.84 -12.09 13.16
N CYS A 172 1.56 -12.06 12.79
CA CYS A 172 0.88 -10.80 12.46
C CYS A 172 0.77 -9.84 13.66
N ARG A 173 0.81 -10.36 14.90
CA ARG A 173 0.71 -9.55 16.13
C ARG A 173 2.05 -9.12 16.72
N SER A 174 3.17 -9.67 16.23
CA SER A 174 4.53 -9.32 16.68
C SER A 174 5.02 -8.00 16.07
#